data_a7023df6ae82fc77c050a36c48f44f2f
#
_entry.id   a7023df6ae82fc77c050a36c48f44f2f
#
_cell.length_a   1.000
_cell.length_b   1.000
_cell.length_c   1.000
_cell.angle_alpha   90.00
_cell.angle_beta   90.00
_cell.angle_gamma   90.00
#
_symmetry.space_group_name_H-M   'P 1'
#
loop_
_entity.id
_entity.type
_entity.pdbx_description
1 polymer ?
#
loop_
_entity_poly.entity_id
_entity_poly.type
_entity_poly.pdbx_seq_one_letter_code
_entity_poly.pdbx_strand_id
1 'polypeptide(L)'
;MRIHPEAQERNTRLAALAPAVAKALSPLGQRAFFPKGIPFQAGQAGGCKINATIGQITDGAGNPIPLAPLQEKLASFPAKDAFLYSPIQGRARARETWHAKLLKEDARMAQVALPNVSSGICHALSMAADMFFAAGETLIIPDLYWDNYEQVFLMRLEGDYQTYPFYNAQGGFNLEGLKATIARQGAKAHVLLNFPSNPSGYSPTPVELMAIAEALIEASKDRTLVVYCDDAYHGLVFEESATSKSLFFDLAEAATSGRAPNLIPVKCDGVTKELSFFGGRVGFITFGVQKDAATILSDKAMSLVRAGIGSPVGLSQYLMEEELLDPRHEAEFDRLRQILAARYRKLKELLSKPTPHWTVFPFNAGCFCLLELREGLDAEAVRQALIHDESVGVVSQGSRYLRLAFCSLHDDAIEPLVEALRRVCEKM
;
A
#
# COMPACT_ATOMS: atom_id res chain seq x y z
N MET A 1 25.80 -8.26 9.22
CA MET A 1 24.96 -7.42 8.35
C MET A 1 24.69 -8.18 7.06
N ARG A 2 23.43 -8.51 6.76
CA ARG A 2 23.03 -9.18 5.51
C ARG A 2 22.85 -8.11 4.42
N ILE A 3 23.62 -8.19 3.34
CA ILE A 3 23.54 -7.28 2.20
C ILE A 3 22.90 -8.04 1.04
N HIS A 4 21.88 -7.45 0.43
CA HIS A 4 21.21 -8.05 -0.74
C HIS A 4 22.23 -8.24 -1.89
N PRO A 5 22.17 -9.34 -2.67
CA PRO A 5 23.13 -9.60 -3.76
C PRO A 5 23.29 -8.44 -4.75
N GLU A 6 22.19 -7.79 -5.11
CA GLU A 6 22.22 -6.62 -6.00
C GLU A 6 22.93 -5.40 -5.39
N ALA A 7 22.77 -5.16 -4.09
CA ALA A 7 23.53 -4.11 -3.39
C ALA A 7 25.02 -4.47 -3.33
N GLN A 8 25.34 -5.74 -3.06
CA GLN A 8 26.71 -6.23 -3.03
C GLN A 8 27.41 -6.08 -4.39
N GLU A 9 26.72 -6.40 -5.49
CA GLU A 9 27.24 -6.18 -6.85
C GLU A 9 27.59 -4.72 -7.09
N ARG A 10 26.69 -3.79 -6.73
CA ARG A 10 26.90 -2.34 -6.86
C ARG A 10 28.06 -1.87 -6.00
N ASN A 11 28.19 -2.36 -4.78
CA ASN A 11 29.30 -2.04 -3.87
C ASN A 11 30.64 -2.50 -4.46
N THR A 12 30.71 -3.71 -5.00
CA THR A 12 31.90 -4.25 -5.66
C THR A 12 32.30 -3.39 -6.85
N ARG A 13 31.35 -3.04 -7.70
CA ARG A 13 31.58 -2.17 -8.86
C ARG A 13 32.02 -0.77 -8.44
N LEU A 14 31.40 -0.19 -7.41
CA LEU A 14 31.77 1.12 -6.87
C LEU A 14 33.19 1.11 -6.30
N ALA A 15 33.55 0.04 -5.58
CA ALA A 15 34.90 -0.12 -5.01
C ALA A 15 35.98 -0.19 -6.09
N ALA A 16 35.67 -0.81 -7.23
CA ALA A 16 36.59 -0.84 -8.39
C ALA A 16 36.72 0.53 -9.07
N LEU A 17 35.62 1.29 -9.20
CA LEU A 17 35.61 2.58 -9.91
C LEU A 17 36.08 3.75 -9.02
N ALA A 18 35.72 3.74 -7.73
CA ALA A 18 35.95 4.84 -6.81
C ALA A 18 36.14 4.30 -5.36
N PRO A 19 37.30 3.73 -5.03
CA PRO A 19 37.55 3.06 -3.73
C PRO A 19 37.31 3.96 -2.52
N ALA A 20 37.63 5.25 -2.61
CA ALA A 20 37.40 6.20 -1.52
C ALA A 20 35.90 6.43 -1.26
N VAL A 21 35.09 6.50 -2.31
CA VAL A 21 33.63 6.65 -2.22
C VAL A 21 33.01 5.38 -1.61
N ALA A 22 33.44 4.19 -2.05
CA ALA A 22 32.94 2.94 -1.51
C ALA A 22 33.25 2.81 0.01
N LYS A 23 34.44 3.23 0.44
CA LYS A 23 34.81 3.24 1.88
C LYS A 23 34.03 4.27 2.70
N ALA A 24 33.52 5.33 2.09
CA ALA A 24 32.74 6.37 2.77
C ALA A 24 31.27 6.01 2.97
N LEU A 25 30.78 4.94 2.33
CA LEU A 25 29.39 4.52 2.51
C LEU A 25 29.12 4.07 3.94
N SER A 26 28.05 4.63 4.53
CA SER A 26 27.51 4.13 5.81
C SER A 26 26.98 2.70 5.65
N PRO A 27 26.70 1.96 6.75
CA PRO A 27 26.04 0.66 6.67
C PRO A 27 24.71 0.69 5.90
N LEU A 28 23.91 1.74 6.07
CA LEU A 28 22.69 1.93 5.29
C LEU A 28 23.01 2.16 3.79
N GLY A 29 23.99 3.00 3.47
CA GLY A 29 24.41 3.26 2.09
C GLY A 29 24.91 1.99 1.38
N GLN A 30 25.58 1.09 2.10
CA GLN A 30 26.02 -0.20 1.57
C GLN A 30 24.86 -1.17 1.31
N ARG A 31 23.75 -1.09 2.07
CA ARG A 31 22.55 -1.90 1.84
C ARG A 31 21.63 -1.32 0.77
N ALA A 32 21.69 -0.02 0.54
CA ALA A 32 20.79 0.67 -0.38
C ALA A 32 21.01 0.24 -1.83
N PHE A 33 19.94 -0.09 -2.53
CA PHE A 33 19.91 -0.36 -3.97
C PHE A 33 18.52 -0.09 -4.52
N PHE A 34 18.41 0.16 -5.82
CA PHE A 34 17.12 0.25 -6.48
C PHE A 34 16.73 -1.14 -7.02
N PRO A 35 15.70 -1.77 -6.44
CA PRO A 35 15.32 -3.14 -6.81
C PRO A 35 14.71 -3.20 -8.21
N LYS A 36 14.82 -4.36 -8.85
CA LYS A 36 14.14 -4.67 -10.13
C LYS A 36 12.65 -5.01 -9.92
N GLY A 37 12.01 -4.30 -9.00
CA GLY A 37 10.60 -4.42 -8.68
C GLY A 37 9.69 -3.64 -9.63
N ILE A 38 8.49 -3.30 -9.17
CA ILE A 38 7.43 -2.65 -9.94
C ILE A 38 7.91 -1.41 -10.74
N PRO A 39 8.67 -0.45 -10.16
CA PRO A 39 9.10 0.73 -10.94
C PRO A 39 10.05 0.40 -12.09
N PHE A 40 10.94 -0.58 -11.91
CA PHE A 40 11.84 -1.03 -12.97
C PHE A 40 11.06 -1.70 -14.10
N GLN A 41 10.17 -2.61 -13.78
CA GLN A 41 9.33 -3.33 -14.73
C GLN A 41 8.37 -2.39 -15.48
N ALA A 42 7.81 -1.40 -14.79
CA ALA A 42 7.00 -0.36 -15.41
C ALA A 42 7.77 0.50 -16.39
N GLY A 43 9.05 0.79 -16.10
CA GLY A 43 9.95 1.47 -17.03
C GLY A 43 10.16 0.67 -18.33
N GLN A 44 10.31 -0.64 -18.24
CA GLN A 44 10.42 -1.52 -19.41
C GLN A 44 9.14 -1.56 -20.26
N ALA A 45 7.99 -1.44 -19.63
CA ALA A 45 6.67 -1.42 -20.28
C ALA A 45 6.24 -0.03 -20.76
N GLY A 46 7.07 1.01 -20.61
CA GLY A 46 6.71 2.41 -20.90
C GLY A 46 6.30 2.68 -22.36
N GLY A 47 6.76 1.87 -23.31
CA GLY A 47 6.38 1.94 -24.72
C GLY A 47 5.28 0.98 -25.16
N CYS A 48 4.71 0.19 -24.26
CA CYS A 48 3.67 -0.78 -24.58
C CYS A 48 2.34 -0.08 -24.90
N LYS A 49 1.59 -0.66 -25.85
CA LYS A 49 0.24 -0.18 -26.22
C LYS A 49 -0.76 -0.38 -25.08
N ILE A 50 -0.60 -1.45 -24.32
CA ILE A 50 -1.40 -1.76 -23.13
C ILE A 50 -0.44 -1.83 -21.96
N ASN A 51 -0.61 -0.99 -20.94
CA ASN A 51 0.26 -0.94 -19.77
C ASN A 51 -0.53 -1.12 -18.48
N ALA A 52 -0.50 -2.34 -17.95
CA ALA A 52 -1.13 -2.77 -16.71
C ALA A 52 -0.11 -2.95 -15.56
N THR A 53 0.94 -2.13 -15.51
CA THR A 53 2.02 -2.27 -14.51
C THR A 53 1.79 -1.42 -13.26
N ILE A 54 1.50 -0.12 -13.39
CA ILE A 54 1.42 0.82 -12.28
C ILE A 54 -0.02 0.96 -11.81
N GLY A 55 -0.22 0.92 -10.48
CA GLY A 55 -1.51 1.14 -9.84
C GLY A 55 -1.92 2.61 -9.79
N GLN A 56 -1.90 3.30 -10.94
CA GLN A 56 -2.46 4.64 -11.11
C GLN A 56 -3.81 4.55 -11.83
N ILE A 57 -4.75 5.38 -11.41
CA ILE A 57 -6.08 5.44 -12.04
C ILE A 57 -5.99 6.39 -13.24
N THR A 58 -6.02 5.83 -14.45
CA THR A 58 -5.88 6.57 -15.70
C THR A 58 -6.97 6.21 -16.71
N ASP A 59 -7.07 7.01 -17.76
CA ASP A 59 -7.99 6.78 -18.89
C ASP A 59 -7.50 5.70 -19.87
N GLY A 60 -6.36 5.08 -19.60
CA GLY A 60 -5.70 4.10 -20.48
C GLY A 60 -4.72 4.71 -21.48
N ALA A 61 -4.82 5.99 -21.79
CA ALA A 61 -3.83 6.73 -22.57
C ALA A 61 -2.74 7.38 -21.68
N GLY A 62 -2.78 7.10 -20.37
CA GLY A 62 -1.85 7.64 -19.38
C GLY A 62 -2.28 8.96 -18.74
N ASN A 63 -3.42 9.53 -19.14
CA ASN A 63 -3.92 10.73 -18.50
C ASN A 63 -4.60 10.37 -17.15
N PRO A 64 -4.41 11.16 -16.10
CA PRO A 64 -5.07 10.94 -14.82
C PRO A 64 -6.59 11.12 -14.94
N ILE A 65 -7.35 10.45 -14.08
CA ILE A 65 -8.77 10.70 -13.85
C ILE A 65 -8.91 11.41 -12.49
N PRO A 66 -8.79 12.75 -12.44
CA PRO A 66 -8.89 13.49 -11.19
C PRO A 66 -10.34 13.61 -10.73
N LEU A 67 -10.55 13.92 -9.46
CA LEU A 67 -11.79 14.45 -8.96
C LEU A 67 -11.95 15.90 -9.43
N ALA A 68 -13.13 16.29 -9.90
CA ALA A 68 -13.34 17.59 -10.53
C ALA A 68 -13.04 18.77 -9.60
N PRO A 69 -13.49 18.81 -8.31
CA PRO A 69 -13.15 19.90 -7.42
C PRO A 69 -11.65 20.10 -7.20
N LEU A 70 -10.90 18.99 -7.11
CA LEU A 70 -9.46 19.03 -6.95
C LEU A 70 -8.76 19.61 -8.18
N GLN A 71 -9.19 19.22 -9.38
CA GLN A 71 -8.65 19.75 -10.63
C GLN A 71 -8.94 21.24 -10.80
N GLU A 72 -10.15 21.68 -10.47
CA GLU A 72 -10.55 23.09 -10.55
C GLU A 72 -9.71 23.98 -9.63
N LYS A 73 -9.38 23.50 -8.43
CA LYS A 73 -8.56 24.22 -7.45
C LYS A 73 -7.08 24.33 -7.83
N LEU A 74 -6.57 23.52 -8.76
CA LEU A 74 -5.20 23.64 -9.28
C LEU A 74 -4.91 25.01 -9.93
N ALA A 75 -5.91 25.73 -10.39
CA ALA A 75 -5.74 27.03 -11.05
C ALA A 75 -5.67 28.22 -10.06
N SER A 76 -5.94 28.03 -8.75
CA SER A 76 -6.07 29.13 -7.80
C SER A 76 -5.63 28.74 -6.38
N PHE A 77 -4.52 29.33 -5.92
CA PHE A 77 -4.00 29.12 -4.57
C PHE A 77 -3.86 30.45 -3.83
N PRO A 78 -4.24 30.53 -2.55
CA PRO A 78 -3.81 31.63 -1.70
C PRO A 78 -2.28 31.59 -1.54
N ALA A 79 -1.61 32.73 -1.73
CA ALA A 79 -0.15 32.81 -1.68
C ALA A 79 0.45 32.23 -0.39
N LYS A 80 -0.21 32.45 0.75
CA LYS A 80 0.20 31.92 2.06
C LYS A 80 0.22 30.37 2.13
N ASP A 81 -0.66 29.70 1.37
CA ASP A 81 -0.77 28.25 1.36
C ASP A 81 0.22 27.59 0.39
N ALA A 82 0.68 28.36 -0.62
CA ALA A 82 1.64 27.91 -1.62
C ALA A 82 3.11 28.15 -1.23
N PHE A 83 3.42 29.30 -0.59
CA PHE A 83 4.81 29.76 -0.43
C PHE A 83 5.35 29.69 0.99
N LEU A 84 4.52 29.51 2.00
CA LEU A 84 4.98 29.37 3.39
C LEU A 84 5.19 27.90 3.76
N TYR A 85 6.12 27.65 4.68
CA TYR A 85 6.28 26.31 5.24
C TYR A 85 4.99 25.86 5.95
N SER A 86 4.59 24.63 5.67
CA SER A 86 3.57 23.96 6.46
C SER A 86 4.09 23.65 7.87
N PRO A 87 3.23 23.65 8.92
CA PRO A 87 3.61 23.13 10.23
C PRO A 87 4.16 21.70 10.12
N ILE A 88 5.10 21.33 10.98
CA ILE A 88 5.79 20.03 10.91
C ILE A 88 4.82 18.86 11.05
N GLN A 89 3.80 18.99 11.88
CA GLN A 89 2.74 17.99 12.04
C GLN A 89 1.72 17.94 10.89
N GLY A 90 1.80 18.91 9.98
CA GLY A 90 0.79 19.19 8.96
C GLY A 90 -0.10 20.36 9.34
N ARG A 91 -0.82 20.88 8.36
CA ARG A 91 -1.81 21.96 8.55
C ARG A 91 -2.92 21.49 9.49
N ALA A 92 -3.34 22.33 10.42
CA ALA A 92 -4.40 21.97 11.36
C ALA A 92 -5.68 21.55 10.64
N ARG A 93 -6.12 22.36 9.65
CA ARG A 93 -7.31 22.06 8.84
C ARG A 93 -7.19 20.74 8.08
N ALA A 94 -6.02 20.40 7.52
CA ALA A 94 -5.81 19.13 6.84
C ALA A 94 -6.00 17.93 7.78
N ARG A 95 -5.42 18.00 8.96
CA ARG A 95 -5.52 16.97 9.99
C ARG A 95 -6.96 16.81 10.51
N GLU A 96 -7.61 17.92 10.77
CA GLU A 96 -9.01 17.96 11.23
C GLU A 96 -9.97 17.43 10.16
N THR A 97 -9.81 17.85 8.90
CA THR A 97 -10.66 17.41 7.78
C THR A 97 -10.48 15.90 7.54
N TRP A 98 -9.23 15.38 7.55
CA TRP A 98 -8.98 13.96 7.42
C TRP A 98 -9.57 13.16 8.60
N HIS A 99 -9.40 13.64 9.81
CA HIS A 99 -10.00 13.01 10.99
C HIS A 99 -11.53 13.04 10.94
N ALA A 100 -12.13 14.13 10.46
CA ALA A 100 -13.57 14.23 10.27
C ALA A 100 -14.11 13.21 9.25
N LYS A 101 -13.32 12.91 8.18
CA LYS A 101 -13.62 11.82 7.25
C LYS A 101 -13.64 10.48 7.99
N LEU A 102 -12.62 10.18 8.79
CA LEU A 102 -12.58 8.93 9.59
C LEU A 102 -13.74 8.83 10.59
N LEU A 103 -14.15 9.96 11.19
CA LEU A 103 -15.30 10.02 12.09
C LEU A 103 -16.63 9.71 11.40
N LYS A 104 -16.80 10.09 10.12
CA LYS A 104 -17.99 9.71 9.34
C LYS A 104 -18.05 8.20 9.09
N GLU A 105 -16.90 7.57 8.92
CA GLU A 105 -16.81 6.13 8.68
C GLU A 105 -17.01 5.33 9.97
N ASP A 106 -16.44 5.80 11.08
CA ASP A 106 -16.57 5.15 12.39
C ASP A 106 -16.52 6.18 13.53
N ALA A 107 -17.65 6.37 14.22
CA ALA A 107 -17.77 7.34 15.31
C ALA A 107 -16.82 7.10 16.50
N ARG A 108 -16.29 5.87 16.65
CA ARG A 108 -15.30 5.52 17.69
C ARG A 108 -13.98 6.27 17.49
N MET A 109 -13.72 6.81 16.30
CA MET A 109 -12.56 7.66 16.02
C MET A 109 -12.52 8.95 16.84
N ALA A 110 -13.62 9.35 17.49
CA ALA A 110 -13.62 10.46 18.44
C ALA A 110 -12.62 10.27 19.62
N GLN A 111 -12.28 9.04 19.95
CA GLN A 111 -11.31 8.70 21.00
C GLN A 111 -9.86 8.70 20.50
N VAL A 112 -9.63 8.79 19.20
CA VAL A 112 -8.29 8.76 18.56
C VAL A 112 -7.80 10.19 18.35
N ALA A 113 -6.51 10.42 18.56
CA ALA A 113 -5.90 11.73 18.33
C ALA A 113 -5.83 12.07 16.82
N LEU A 114 -5.73 13.37 16.51
CA LEU A 114 -5.54 13.83 15.13
C LEU A 114 -4.28 13.22 14.50
N PRO A 115 -4.33 12.81 13.22
CA PRO A 115 -3.18 12.24 12.52
C PRO A 115 -2.07 13.25 12.29
N ASN A 116 -0.83 12.79 12.09
CA ASN A 116 0.25 13.61 11.54
C ASN A 116 0.32 13.44 10.02
N VAL A 117 0.60 14.52 9.32
CA VAL A 117 0.78 14.50 7.87
C VAL A 117 2.16 13.97 7.50
N SER A 118 2.22 13.13 6.49
CA SER A 118 3.43 12.58 5.89
C SER A 118 3.51 12.86 4.38
N SER A 119 4.68 12.65 3.78
CA SER A 119 4.86 12.72 2.32
C SER A 119 4.39 11.44 1.62
N GLY A 120 3.09 11.15 1.72
CA GLY A 120 2.47 9.93 1.21
C GLY A 120 2.64 8.74 2.16
N ILE A 121 1.94 7.65 1.85
CA ILE A 121 1.82 6.46 2.71
C ILE A 121 3.17 5.76 2.93
N CYS A 122 4.07 5.72 1.92
CA CYS A 122 5.42 5.18 2.09
C CYS A 122 6.20 5.90 3.19
N HIS A 123 6.05 7.23 3.31
CA HIS A 123 6.69 7.99 4.39
C HIS A 123 6.01 7.72 5.73
N ALA A 124 4.69 7.58 5.78
CA ALA A 124 3.97 7.16 6.99
C ALA A 124 4.46 5.79 7.50
N LEU A 125 4.56 4.81 6.61
CA LEU A 125 5.11 3.48 6.92
C LEU A 125 6.56 3.54 7.39
N SER A 126 7.40 4.36 6.74
CA SER A 126 8.80 4.56 7.15
C SER A 126 8.90 5.16 8.54
N MET A 127 8.09 6.18 8.86
CA MET A 127 8.05 6.76 10.20
C MET A 127 7.55 5.76 11.24
N ALA A 128 6.50 4.99 10.92
CA ALA A 128 5.99 3.95 11.81
C ALA A 128 7.05 2.87 12.10
N ALA A 129 7.78 2.46 11.07
CA ALA A 129 8.90 1.53 11.21
C ALA A 129 10.04 2.14 12.05
N ASP A 130 10.47 3.37 11.77
CA ASP A 130 11.52 4.07 12.54
C ASP A 130 11.16 4.22 14.04
N MET A 131 9.85 4.34 14.36
CA MET A 131 9.38 4.49 15.74
C MET A 131 9.32 3.18 16.52
N PHE A 132 8.98 2.08 15.87
CA PHE A 132 8.60 0.86 16.58
C PHE A 132 9.45 -0.37 16.24
N PHE A 133 10.16 -0.38 15.11
CA PHE A 133 10.87 -1.54 14.61
C PHE A 133 12.39 -1.38 14.77
N ALA A 134 13.05 -2.31 15.46
CA ALA A 134 14.49 -2.29 15.67
C ALA A 134 15.22 -3.29 14.76
N ALA A 135 16.53 -3.09 14.61
CA ALA A 135 17.39 -4.03 13.87
C ALA A 135 17.30 -5.44 14.47
N GLY A 136 17.14 -6.44 13.59
CA GLY A 136 16.99 -7.84 13.96
C GLY A 136 15.58 -8.25 14.39
N GLU A 137 14.62 -7.33 14.49
CA GLU A 137 13.22 -7.69 14.70
C GLU A 137 12.59 -8.24 13.40
N THR A 138 11.51 -8.99 13.56
CA THR A 138 10.82 -9.70 12.48
C THR A 138 9.47 -9.08 12.20
N LEU A 139 9.22 -8.72 10.92
CA LEU A 139 7.92 -8.30 10.44
C LEU A 139 7.09 -9.52 10.00
N ILE A 140 5.90 -9.68 10.53
CA ILE A 140 4.93 -10.68 10.10
C ILE A 140 4.07 -10.08 8.98
N ILE A 141 4.13 -10.70 7.80
CA ILE A 141 3.34 -10.31 6.61
C ILE A 141 2.84 -11.57 5.90
N PRO A 142 1.72 -11.52 5.14
CA PRO A 142 1.37 -12.63 4.24
C PRO A 142 2.42 -12.79 3.13
N ASP A 143 2.46 -13.94 2.47
CA ASP A 143 3.41 -14.23 1.38
C ASP A 143 3.14 -13.43 0.09
N LEU A 144 1.92 -12.90 -0.07
CA LEU A 144 1.53 -11.98 -1.13
C LEU A 144 1.48 -10.56 -0.56
N TYR A 145 2.54 -9.81 -0.74
CA TYR A 145 2.70 -8.47 -0.19
C TYR A 145 3.32 -7.49 -1.19
N TRP A 146 3.27 -6.20 -0.88
CA TRP A 146 3.94 -5.17 -1.65
C TRP A 146 5.45 -5.18 -1.37
N ASP A 147 6.26 -5.36 -2.42
CA ASP A 147 7.72 -5.51 -2.36
C ASP A 147 8.45 -4.35 -1.65
N ASN A 148 7.87 -3.15 -1.65
CA ASN A 148 8.48 -2.00 -0.98
C ASN A 148 8.56 -2.13 0.56
N TYR A 149 7.81 -3.05 1.18
CA TYR A 149 7.97 -3.32 2.61
C TYR A 149 9.38 -3.83 2.94
N GLU A 150 10.01 -4.56 2.02
CA GLU A 150 11.41 -4.99 2.16
C GLU A 150 12.36 -3.78 2.22
N GLN A 151 12.10 -2.74 1.41
CA GLN A 151 12.91 -1.53 1.45
C GLN A 151 12.76 -0.77 2.78
N VAL A 152 11.54 -0.73 3.32
CA VAL A 152 11.23 -0.02 4.55
C VAL A 152 11.78 -0.73 5.79
N PHE A 153 11.50 -2.02 5.95
CA PHE A 153 11.79 -2.75 7.18
C PHE A 153 13.12 -3.52 7.14
N LEU A 154 13.48 -4.14 6.00
CA LEU A 154 14.66 -4.98 5.91
C LEU A 154 15.88 -4.17 5.50
N MET A 155 15.81 -3.47 4.36
CA MET A 155 16.95 -2.73 3.85
C MET A 155 17.33 -1.57 4.78
N ARG A 156 16.35 -0.75 5.20
CA ARG A 156 16.63 0.43 6.04
C ARG A 156 16.96 0.06 7.48
N LEU A 157 16.21 -0.84 8.10
CA LEU A 157 16.24 -1.10 9.53
C LEU A 157 16.94 -2.41 9.92
N GLU A 158 17.51 -3.14 8.96
CA GLU A 158 18.16 -4.44 9.20
C GLU A 158 17.23 -5.48 9.84
N GLY A 159 15.94 -5.40 9.53
CA GLY A 159 14.94 -6.36 9.98
C GLY A 159 14.95 -7.65 9.18
N ASP A 160 14.12 -8.56 9.61
CA ASP A 160 13.76 -9.78 8.89
C ASP A 160 12.24 -9.83 8.68
N TYR A 161 11.73 -10.81 7.93
CA TYR A 161 10.31 -11.04 7.81
C TYR A 161 9.98 -12.52 7.96
N GLN A 162 8.76 -12.78 8.42
CA GLN A 162 8.19 -14.11 8.45
C GLN A 162 6.84 -14.09 7.76
N THR A 163 6.71 -14.92 6.73
CA THR A 163 5.50 -15.01 5.93
C THR A 163 4.62 -16.19 6.34
N TYR A 164 3.35 -16.07 5.99
CA TYR A 164 2.35 -17.13 6.01
C TYR A 164 1.52 -17.02 4.71
N PRO A 165 0.92 -18.12 4.20
CA PRO A 165 0.08 -18.05 3.01
C PRO A 165 -1.06 -17.05 3.20
N PHE A 166 -1.24 -16.13 2.24
CA PHE A 166 -2.29 -15.10 2.31
C PHE A 166 -3.68 -15.73 2.36
N TYR A 167 -3.93 -16.71 1.49
CA TYR A 167 -5.22 -17.37 1.37
C TYR A 167 -5.28 -18.69 2.14
N ASN A 168 -6.43 -18.98 2.71
CA ASN A 168 -6.78 -20.30 3.19
C ASN A 168 -7.28 -21.20 2.02
N ALA A 169 -7.58 -22.47 2.31
CA ALA A 169 -8.05 -23.42 1.31
C ALA A 169 -9.41 -23.07 0.68
N GLN A 170 -10.17 -22.19 1.28
CA GLN A 170 -11.47 -21.72 0.80
C GLN A 170 -11.38 -20.40 0.01
N GLY A 171 -10.18 -19.85 -0.16
CA GLY A 171 -9.94 -18.60 -0.88
C GLY A 171 -10.21 -17.33 -0.05
N GLY A 172 -10.46 -17.45 1.24
CA GLY A 172 -10.54 -16.34 2.20
C GLY A 172 -9.18 -16.02 2.82
N PHE A 173 -9.12 -15.02 3.70
CA PHE A 173 -7.90 -14.68 4.41
C PHE A 173 -7.47 -15.81 5.37
N ASN A 174 -6.18 -16.13 5.40
CA ASN A 174 -5.64 -17.21 6.22
C ASN A 174 -5.36 -16.77 7.66
N LEU A 175 -6.42 -16.62 8.44
CA LEU A 175 -6.36 -16.23 9.84
C LEU A 175 -5.53 -17.19 10.71
N GLU A 176 -5.64 -18.50 10.47
CA GLU A 176 -4.89 -19.51 11.24
C GLU A 176 -3.38 -19.42 10.95
N GLY A 177 -2.99 -19.13 9.71
CA GLY A 177 -1.60 -18.85 9.36
C GLY A 177 -1.05 -17.62 10.08
N LEU A 178 -1.82 -16.54 10.15
CA LEU A 178 -1.47 -15.33 10.91
C LEU A 178 -1.28 -15.66 12.40
N LYS A 179 -2.26 -16.30 13.05
CA LYS A 179 -2.22 -16.69 14.46
C LYS A 179 -1.01 -17.57 14.79
N ALA A 180 -0.78 -18.59 13.97
CA ALA A 180 0.34 -19.51 14.15
C ALA A 180 1.70 -18.79 14.01
N THR A 181 1.79 -17.77 13.13
CA THR A 181 3.02 -17.00 12.94
C THR A 181 3.26 -16.03 14.10
N ILE A 182 2.22 -15.36 14.61
CA ILE A 182 2.31 -14.52 15.80
C ILE A 182 2.71 -15.34 17.03
N ALA A 183 2.15 -16.55 17.20
CA ALA A 183 2.44 -17.41 18.35
C ALA A 183 3.91 -17.80 18.47
N ARG A 184 4.68 -17.78 17.37
CA ARG A 184 6.12 -18.07 17.36
C ARG A 184 6.99 -16.87 17.74
N GLN A 185 6.40 -15.68 17.92
CA GLN A 185 7.13 -14.48 18.32
C GLN A 185 7.32 -14.39 19.84
N GLY A 186 8.32 -13.63 20.25
CA GLY A 186 8.62 -13.36 21.66
C GLY A 186 7.68 -12.33 22.31
N ALA A 187 8.23 -11.58 23.25
CA ALA A 187 7.49 -10.56 24.03
C ALA A 187 7.04 -9.35 23.19
N LYS A 188 7.54 -9.17 21.97
CA LYS A 188 7.15 -8.13 21.03
C LYS A 188 6.97 -8.74 19.64
N ALA A 189 5.93 -8.32 18.94
CA ALA A 189 5.66 -8.75 17.57
C ALA A 189 5.20 -7.58 16.71
N HIS A 190 5.48 -7.66 15.41
CA HIS A 190 5.11 -6.66 14.40
C HIS A 190 4.31 -7.33 13.30
N VAL A 191 3.11 -6.88 13.07
CA VAL A 191 2.22 -7.37 12.02
C VAL A 191 1.90 -6.24 11.06
N LEU A 192 2.02 -6.48 9.76
CA LEU A 192 1.56 -5.54 8.73
C LEU A 192 0.46 -6.19 7.91
N LEU A 193 -0.68 -5.50 7.80
CA LEU A 193 -1.82 -5.91 6.99
C LEU A 193 -2.23 -4.77 6.06
N ASN A 194 -2.48 -5.13 4.80
CA ASN A 194 -2.89 -4.21 3.75
C ASN A 194 -4.22 -4.67 3.15
N PHE A 195 -5.29 -3.92 3.42
CA PHE A 195 -6.63 -4.20 2.91
C PHE A 195 -7.28 -2.92 2.38
N PRO A 196 -7.76 -2.90 1.12
CA PRO A 196 -7.56 -3.87 0.05
C PRO A 196 -6.08 -4.12 -0.27
N SER A 197 -5.74 -5.38 -0.60
CA SER A 197 -4.35 -5.83 -0.72
C SER A 197 -3.71 -5.46 -2.07
N ASN A 198 -2.44 -5.12 -2.03
CA ASN A 198 -1.52 -5.16 -3.16
C ASN A 198 -0.52 -6.31 -2.89
N PRO A 199 -0.46 -7.35 -3.72
CA PRO A 199 -0.85 -7.41 -5.14
C PRO A 199 -2.20 -8.05 -5.47
N SER A 200 -2.88 -8.65 -4.52
CA SER A 200 -3.99 -9.55 -4.83
C SER A 200 -5.32 -8.85 -5.16
N GLY A 201 -5.56 -7.62 -4.68
CA GLY A 201 -6.84 -6.96 -4.83
C GLY A 201 -7.94 -7.52 -3.91
N TYR A 202 -7.56 -8.13 -2.80
CA TYR A 202 -8.49 -8.73 -1.83
C TYR A 202 -8.78 -7.78 -0.67
N SER A 203 -10.06 -7.68 -0.31
CA SER A 203 -10.54 -7.12 0.95
C SER A 203 -11.33 -8.18 1.70
N PRO A 204 -11.15 -8.32 3.03
CA PRO A 204 -11.88 -9.32 3.81
C PRO A 204 -13.39 -9.05 3.83
N THR A 205 -14.16 -10.08 4.14
CA THR A 205 -15.57 -9.91 4.51
C THR A 205 -15.67 -9.24 5.88
N PRO A 206 -16.84 -8.68 6.26
CA PRO A 206 -17.03 -8.15 7.62
C PRO A 206 -16.75 -9.16 8.72
N VAL A 207 -17.11 -10.44 8.50
CA VAL A 207 -16.86 -11.54 9.46
C VAL A 207 -15.37 -11.85 9.57
N GLU A 208 -14.66 -11.91 8.47
CA GLU A 208 -13.20 -12.11 8.48
C GLU A 208 -12.49 -10.94 9.15
N LEU A 209 -12.86 -9.68 8.83
CA LEU A 209 -12.24 -8.51 9.45
C LEU A 209 -12.39 -8.53 10.97
N MET A 210 -13.58 -8.83 11.46
CA MET A 210 -13.86 -8.97 12.88
C MET A 210 -13.04 -10.11 13.52
N ALA A 211 -12.95 -11.26 12.86
CA ALA A 211 -12.15 -12.38 13.35
C ALA A 211 -10.64 -12.06 13.38
N ILE A 212 -10.12 -11.30 12.38
CA ILE A 212 -8.76 -10.80 12.36
C ILE A 212 -8.51 -9.85 13.54
N ALA A 213 -9.42 -8.89 13.77
CA ALA A 213 -9.31 -7.95 14.86
C ALA A 213 -9.27 -8.67 16.22
N GLU A 214 -10.20 -9.58 16.49
CA GLU A 214 -10.23 -10.34 17.74
C GLU A 214 -8.99 -11.22 17.94
N ALA A 215 -8.45 -11.82 16.87
CA ALA A 215 -7.23 -12.61 16.98
C ALA A 215 -6.01 -11.75 17.33
N LEU A 216 -5.91 -10.54 16.80
CA LEU A 216 -4.84 -9.60 17.14
C LEU A 216 -4.98 -9.05 18.56
N ILE A 217 -6.20 -8.73 18.98
CA ILE A 217 -6.51 -8.32 20.36
C ILE A 217 -6.12 -9.43 21.34
N GLU A 218 -6.51 -10.67 21.06
CA GLU A 218 -6.15 -11.82 21.89
C GLU A 218 -4.63 -12.02 21.96
N ALA A 219 -3.95 -11.97 20.82
CA ALA A 219 -2.50 -12.11 20.75
C ALA A 219 -1.74 -11.01 21.51
N SER A 220 -2.34 -9.83 21.70
CA SER A 220 -1.74 -8.73 22.46
C SER A 220 -1.79 -8.91 23.97
N LYS A 221 -2.52 -9.89 24.52
CA LYS A 221 -2.60 -10.13 25.96
C LYS A 221 -1.25 -10.51 26.55
N ASP A 222 -0.49 -11.31 25.84
CA ASP A 222 0.77 -11.90 26.31
C ASP A 222 2.03 -11.22 25.75
N ARG A 223 1.87 -10.20 24.89
CA ARG A 223 2.98 -9.52 24.24
C ARG A 223 2.64 -8.10 23.79
N THR A 224 3.62 -7.27 23.60
CA THR A 224 3.45 -6.00 22.88
C THR A 224 3.26 -6.30 21.39
N LEU A 225 2.10 -5.93 20.83
CA LEU A 225 1.77 -6.17 19.44
C LEU A 225 1.61 -4.85 18.69
N VAL A 226 2.54 -4.57 17.77
CA VAL A 226 2.43 -3.42 16.85
C VAL A 226 1.76 -3.90 15.57
N VAL A 227 0.65 -3.26 15.19
CA VAL A 227 -0.09 -3.59 13.97
C VAL A 227 -0.07 -2.38 13.04
N TYR A 228 0.60 -2.53 11.91
CA TYR A 228 0.63 -1.54 10.84
C TYR A 228 -0.53 -1.82 9.88
N CYS A 229 -1.52 -0.94 9.86
CA CYS A 229 -2.65 -0.98 8.93
C CYS A 229 -2.29 -0.10 7.72
N ASP A 230 -1.87 -0.74 6.62
CA ASP A 230 -1.66 -0.05 5.34
C ASP A 230 -2.97 0.03 4.57
N ASP A 231 -3.66 1.15 4.71
CA ASP A 231 -4.96 1.41 4.11
C ASP A 231 -4.85 2.17 2.78
N ALA A 232 -3.80 1.89 1.99
CA ALA A 232 -3.53 2.61 0.74
C ALA A 232 -4.68 2.57 -0.28
N TYR A 233 -5.54 1.56 -0.25
CA TYR A 233 -6.66 1.35 -1.18
C TYR A 233 -8.02 1.43 -0.49
N HIS A 234 -8.07 2.05 0.68
CA HIS A 234 -9.29 2.19 1.46
C HIS A 234 -10.44 2.77 0.63
N GLY A 235 -11.65 2.25 0.80
CA GLY A 235 -12.85 2.66 0.06
C GLY A 235 -13.00 2.09 -1.37
N LEU A 236 -11.96 1.49 -1.95
CA LEU A 236 -12.01 0.91 -3.30
C LEU A 236 -12.47 -0.55 -3.23
N VAL A 237 -13.74 -0.78 -2.87
CA VAL A 237 -14.36 -2.11 -2.77
C VAL A 237 -15.48 -2.22 -3.81
N PHE A 238 -15.57 -3.37 -4.50
CA PHE A 238 -16.45 -3.57 -5.65
C PHE A 238 -17.49 -4.67 -5.46
N GLU A 239 -17.40 -5.47 -4.39
CA GLU A 239 -18.36 -6.51 -4.04
C GLU A 239 -19.00 -6.24 -2.68
N GLU A 240 -20.30 -6.48 -2.58
CA GLU A 240 -21.08 -6.29 -1.34
C GLU A 240 -20.63 -7.24 -0.21
N SER A 241 -20.04 -8.38 -0.56
CA SER A 241 -19.52 -9.34 0.38
C SER A 241 -18.25 -8.88 1.11
N ALA A 242 -17.52 -7.93 0.52
CA ALA A 242 -16.28 -7.41 1.08
C ALA A 242 -16.53 -6.13 1.88
N THR A 243 -15.77 -5.92 2.95
CA THR A 243 -15.87 -4.71 3.74
C THR A 243 -15.00 -3.58 3.19
N SER A 244 -15.53 -2.34 3.23
CA SER A 244 -14.74 -1.12 3.03
C SER A 244 -14.17 -0.59 4.35
N LYS A 245 -14.52 -1.19 5.50
CA LYS A 245 -14.09 -0.74 6.82
C LYS A 245 -12.62 -1.04 7.06
N SER A 246 -11.89 -0.09 7.63
CA SER A 246 -10.51 -0.32 8.05
C SER A 246 -10.43 -1.21 9.29
N LEU A 247 -9.50 -2.15 9.29
CA LEU A 247 -9.14 -2.96 10.46
C LEU A 247 -8.71 -2.09 11.65
N PHE A 248 -8.10 -0.95 11.37
CA PHE A 248 -7.63 -0.02 12.39
C PHE A 248 -8.73 0.41 13.37
N PHE A 249 -9.98 0.56 12.93
CA PHE A 249 -11.06 1.06 13.78
C PHE A 249 -11.35 0.14 14.95
N ASP A 250 -11.40 -1.17 14.73
CA ASP A 250 -11.66 -2.15 15.78
C ASP A 250 -10.45 -2.31 16.72
N LEU A 251 -9.22 -2.25 16.17
CA LEU A 251 -8.01 -2.31 16.97
C LEU A 251 -7.81 -1.05 17.83
N ALA A 252 -8.07 0.12 17.26
CA ALA A 252 -7.98 1.39 17.98
C ALA A 252 -9.00 1.51 19.10
N GLU A 253 -10.23 1.03 18.88
CA GLU A 253 -11.25 0.95 19.94
C GLU A 253 -10.75 0.07 21.09
N ALA A 254 -10.25 -1.12 20.80
CA ALA A 254 -9.76 -2.03 21.84
C ALA A 254 -8.59 -1.44 22.64
N ALA A 255 -7.66 -0.74 21.99
CA ALA A 255 -6.53 -0.13 22.65
C ALA A 255 -6.92 1.13 23.46
N THR A 256 -7.78 2.01 22.91
CA THR A 256 -8.20 3.26 23.56
C THR A 256 -9.15 3.02 24.73
N SER A 257 -9.99 1.98 24.66
CA SER A 257 -10.87 1.59 25.78
C SER A 257 -10.14 0.89 26.93
N GLY A 258 -8.86 0.49 26.72
CA GLY A 258 -8.08 -0.27 27.69
C GLY A 258 -8.35 -1.79 27.66
N ARG A 259 -9.15 -2.27 26.71
CA ARG A 259 -9.40 -3.72 26.49
C ARG A 259 -8.16 -4.45 25.99
N ALA A 260 -7.29 -3.76 25.26
CA ALA A 260 -6.02 -4.29 24.73
C ALA A 260 -4.85 -3.32 24.98
N PRO A 261 -4.35 -3.17 26.22
CA PRO A 261 -3.35 -2.16 26.58
C PRO A 261 -1.97 -2.40 25.95
N ASN A 262 -1.67 -3.60 25.50
CA ASN A 262 -0.40 -3.94 24.84
C ASN A 262 -0.49 -3.90 23.29
N LEU A 263 -1.66 -3.54 22.74
CA LEU A 263 -1.88 -3.40 21.30
C LEU A 263 -1.56 -1.97 20.86
N ILE A 264 -0.76 -1.85 19.81
CA ILE A 264 -0.35 -0.56 19.24
C ILE A 264 -0.77 -0.55 17.76
N PRO A 265 -2.00 -0.17 17.45
CA PRO A 265 -2.44 0.00 16.06
C PRO A 265 -1.87 1.30 15.49
N VAL A 266 -1.33 1.21 14.27
CA VAL A 266 -0.83 2.35 13.51
C VAL A 266 -1.47 2.34 12.14
N LYS A 267 -2.29 3.35 11.83
CA LYS A 267 -2.89 3.52 10.51
C LYS A 267 -2.00 4.36 9.62
N CYS A 268 -1.73 3.85 8.43
CA CYS A 268 -1.04 4.55 7.35
C CYS A 268 -1.99 4.66 6.15
N ASP A 269 -2.52 5.85 5.90
CA ASP A 269 -3.47 6.12 4.81
C ASP A 269 -3.16 7.42 4.09
N GLY A 270 -3.98 7.82 3.12
CA GLY A 270 -3.79 9.10 2.44
C GLY A 270 -4.42 9.19 1.06
N VAL A 271 -4.27 10.35 0.47
CA VAL A 271 -4.97 10.80 -0.74
C VAL A 271 -4.62 10.05 -2.03
N THR A 272 -3.54 9.27 -2.02
CA THR A 272 -2.93 8.73 -3.26
C THR A 272 -3.92 8.00 -4.15
N LYS A 273 -4.72 7.09 -3.59
CA LYS A 273 -5.70 6.30 -4.34
C LYS A 273 -7.13 6.78 -4.04
N GLU A 274 -7.42 7.10 -2.79
CA GLU A 274 -8.75 7.56 -2.37
C GLU A 274 -9.20 8.82 -3.13
N LEU A 275 -8.30 9.79 -3.31
CA LEU A 275 -8.61 11.01 -4.07
C LEU A 275 -8.02 11.01 -5.49
N SER A 276 -7.53 9.88 -5.98
CA SER A 276 -6.79 9.80 -7.27
C SER A 276 -5.69 10.86 -7.41
N PHE A 277 -5.09 11.26 -6.28
CA PHE A 277 -4.10 12.33 -6.22
C PHE A 277 -2.68 11.79 -5.99
N PHE A 278 -2.21 10.97 -6.92
CA PHE A 278 -0.93 10.24 -6.82
C PHE A 278 0.28 11.17 -6.68
N GLY A 279 0.30 12.27 -7.42
CA GLY A 279 1.34 13.30 -7.37
C GLY A 279 1.27 14.20 -6.14
N GLY A 280 0.16 14.22 -5.43
CA GLY A 280 -0.06 15.11 -4.28
C GLY A 280 0.84 14.80 -3.08
N ARG A 281 1.25 13.54 -2.92
CA ARG A 281 2.16 13.11 -1.85
C ARG A 281 1.69 13.53 -0.45
N VAL A 282 0.40 13.39 -0.15
CA VAL A 282 -0.17 13.54 1.18
C VAL A 282 -0.56 12.18 1.72
N GLY A 283 -0.02 11.84 2.87
CA GLY A 283 -0.38 10.67 3.65
C GLY A 283 -0.54 11.06 5.12
N PHE A 284 -1.04 10.14 5.90
CA PHE A 284 -1.29 10.33 7.32
C PHE A 284 -0.77 9.13 8.11
N ILE A 285 -0.26 9.42 9.30
CA ILE A 285 0.01 8.42 10.32
C ILE A 285 -0.88 8.72 11.52
N THR A 286 -1.65 7.72 11.95
CA THR A 286 -2.57 7.81 13.08
C THR A 286 -2.24 6.71 14.09
N PHE A 287 -2.12 7.09 15.37
CA PHE A 287 -1.82 6.16 16.45
C PHE A 287 -3.11 5.81 17.20
N GLY A 288 -3.54 4.56 17.13
CA GLY A 288 -4.77 4.06 17.74
C GLY A 288 -4.61 3.69 19.22
N VAL A 289 -3.96 4.56 20.00
CA VAL A 289 -3.74 4.39 21.44
C VAL A 289 -4.40 5.52 22.22
N GLN A 290 -4.42 5.44 23.54
CA GLN A 290 -4.97 6.48 24.41
C GLN A 290 -4.42 7.85 24.04
N LYS A 291 -5.27 8.88 24.08
CA LYS A 291 -5.03 10.20 23.49
C LYS A 291 -3.75 10.89 23.99
N ASP A 292 -3.44 10.77 25.28
CA ASP A 292 -2.22 11.37 25.84
C ASP A 292 -0.97 10.67 25.31
N ALA A 293 -0.98 9.35 25.22
CA ALA A 293 0.11 8.58 24.62
C ALA A 293 0.25 8.88 23.12
N ALA A 294 -0.87 8.98 22.39
CA ALA A 294 -0.87 9.36 20.97
C ALA A 294 -0.29 10.76 20.74
N THR A 295 -0.53 11.72 21.66
CA THR A 295 0.06 13.06 21.60
C THR A 295 1.59 12.99 21.71
N ILE A 296 2.12 12.19 22.62
CA ILE A 296 3.58 11.98 22.74
C ILE A 296 4.15 11.31 21.49
N LEU A 297 3.46 10.31 20.94
CA LEU A 297 3.87 9.67 19.68
C LEU A 297 3.82 10.65 18.50
N SER A 298 2.85 11.54 18.48
CA SER A 298 2.77 12.63 17.49
C SER A 298 4.01 13.54 17.56
N ASP A 299 4.47 13.93 18.75
CA ASP A 299 5.69 14.73 18.92
C ASP A 299 6.94 14.00 18.41
N LYS A 300 7.03 12.69 18.65
CA LYS A 300 8.11 11.85 18.11
C LYS A 300 8.06 11.77 16.59
N ALA A 301 6.87 11.58 16.01
CA ALA A 301 6.66 11.57 14.56
C ALA A 301 7.06 12.92 13.94
N MET A 302 6.75 14.05 14.57
CA MET A 302 7.20 15.37 14.11
C MET A 302 8.73 15.47 14.05
N SER A 303 9.46 14.86 14.99
CA SER A 303 10.92 14.83 14.93
C SER A 303 11.42 14.09 13.68
N LEU A 304 10.80 12.98 13.32
CA LEU A 304 11.13 12.23 12.09
C LEU A 304 10.80 13.02 10.82
N VAL A 305 9.65 13.69 10.78
CA VAL A 305 9.31 14.61 9.69
C VAL A 305 10.36 15.70 9.56
N ARG A 306 10.74 16.35 10.69
CA ARG A 306 11.73 17.41 10.68
C ARG A 306 13.10 16.96 10.19
N ALA A 307 13.52 15.76 10.59
CA ALA A 307 14.82 15.20 10.20
C ALA A 307 14.83 14.69 8.75
N GLY A 308 13.69 14.18 8.24
CA GLY A 308 13.60 13.54 6.92
C GLY A 308 13.28 14.51 5.78
N ILE A 309 12.26 15.33 5.94
CA ILE A 309 11.73 16.21 4.87
C ILE A 309 11.58 17.67 5.26
N GLY A 310 11.94 18.05 6.49
CA GLY A 310 11.81 19.40 7.02
C GLY A 310 10.38 19.79 7.40
N SER A 311 9.44 19.73 6.47
CA SER A 311 7.98 19.90 6.69
C SER A 311 7.20 19.23 5.54
N PRO A 312 5.95 18.81 5.76
CA PRO A 312 5.09 18.26 4.70
C PRO A 312 4.70 19.33 3.67
N VAL A 313 4.39 18.88 2.44
CA VAL A 313 3.98 19.79 1.35
C VAL A 313 2.67 20.49 1.67
N GLY A 314 2.70 21.83 1.85
CA GLY A 314 1.53 22.64 2.22
C GLY A 314 0.48 22.72 1.12
N LEU A 315 0.93 22.90 -0.12
CA LEU A 315 0.08 23.04 -1.31
C LEU A 315 -0.89 21.86 -1.50
N SER A 316 -0.36 20.63 -1.44
CA SER A 316 -1.16 19.43 -1.61
C SER A 316 -2.13 19.18 -0.45
N GLN A 317 -1.76 19.60 0.77
CA GLN A 317 -2.68 19.57 1.91
C GLN A 317 -3.86 20.53 1.71
N TYR A 318 -3.58 21.74 1.21
CA TYR A 318 -4.64 22.70 0.89
C TYR A 318 -5.61 22.13 -0.15
N LEU A 319 -5.10 21.54 -1.24
CA LEU A 319 -5.95 20.93 -2.27
C LEU A 319 -6.83 19.80 -1.71
N MET A 320 -6.27 18.95 -0.88
CA MET A 320 -7.02 17.89 -0.19
C MET A 320 -8.11 18.47 0.73
N GLU A 321 -7.80 19.52 1.49
CA GLU A 321 -8.77 20.19 2.35
C GLU A 321 -9.98 20.70 1.55
N GLU A 322 -9.70 21.38 0.44
CA GLU A 322 -10.73 21.93 -0.43
C GLU A 322 -11.56 20.84 -1.14
N GLU A 323 -10.92 19.74 -1.53
CA GLU A 323 -11.60 18.58 -2.11
C GLU A 323 -12.58 17.94 -1.13
N LEU A 324 -12.10 17.59 0.08
CA LEU A 324 -12.91 16.89 1.09
C LEU A 324 -14.04 17.76 1.67
N LEU A 325 -13.95 19.07 1.56
CA LEU A 325 -14.97 20.01 2.00
C LEU A 325 -15.92 20.45 0.87
N ASP A 326 -15.62 20.08 -0.38
CA ASP A 326 -16.51 20.37 -1.50
C ASP A 326 -17.76 19.46 -1.41
N PRO A 327 -18.98 20.01 -1.54
CA PRO A 327 -20.21 19.22 -1.46
C PRO A 327 -20.33 18.15 -2.56
N ARG A 328 -19.55 18.25 -3.63
CA ARG A 328 -19.52 17.27 -4.74
C ARG A 328 -18.58 16.08 -4.45
N HIS A 329 -17.78 16.13 -3.39
CA HIS A 329 -16.75 15.13 -3.10
C HIS A 329 -17.29 13.70 -3.15
N GLU A 330 -18.36 13.41 -2.43
CA GLU A 330 -18.94 12.06 -2.37
C GLU A 330 -19.39 11.55 -3.76
N ALA A 331 -20.02 12.43 -4.55
CA ALA A 331 -20.46 12.08 -5.89
C ALA A 331 -19.27 11.84 -6.85
N GLU A 332 -18.21 12.63 -6.75
CA GLU A 332 -17.00 12.47 -7.56
C GLU A 332 -16.21 11.21 -7.17
N PHE A 333 -16.13 10.91 -5.89
CA PHE A 333 -15.53 9.65 -5.41
C PHE A 333 -16.33 8.43 -5.89
N ASP A 334 -17.67 8.50 -5.81
CA ASP A 334 -18.54 7.44 -6.36
C ASP A 334 -18.38 7.27 -7.87
N ARG A 335 -18.25 8.37 -8.63
CA ARG A 335 -17.95 8.31 -10.08
C ARG A 335 -16.63 7.56 -10.34
N LEU A 336 -15.58 7.90 -9.61
CA LEU A 336 -14.29 7.23 -9.74
C LEU A 336 -14.40 5.73 -9.41
N ARG A 337 -15.09 5.39 -8.32
CA ARG A 337 -15.33 4.02 -7.90
C ARG A 337 -16.13 3.23 -8.93
N GLN A 338 -17.12 3.83 -9.58
CA GLN A 338 -17.90 3.20 -10.64
C GLN A 338 -17.06 2.88 -11.88
N ILE A 339 -16.15 3.75 -12.29
CA ILE A 339 -15.18 3.49 -13.37
C ILE A 339 -14.34 2.26 -13.03
N LEU A 340 -13.77 2.22 -11.84
CA LEU A 340 -12.95 1.08 -11.41
C LEU A 340 -13.76 -0.21 -11.28
N ALA A 341 -14.99 -0.12 -10.77
CA ALA A 341 -15.89 -1.27 -10.67
C ALA A 341 -16.29 -1.84 -12.03
N ALA A 342 -16.43 -1.01 -13.06
CA ALA A 342 -16.69 -1.47 -14.42
C ALA A 342 -15.50 -2.28 -14.96
N ARG A 343 -14.28 -1.75 -14.81
CA ARG A 343 -13.03 -2.42 -15.20
C ARG A 343 -12.83 -3.73 -14.44
N TYR A 344 -13.06 -3.70 -13.14
CA TYR A 344 -13.03 -4.87 -12.26
C TYR A 344 -13.98 -5.97 -12.77
N ARG A 345 -15.25 -5.65 -12.99
CA ARG A 345 -16.26 -6.63 -13.45
C ARG A 345 -15.88 -7.24 -14.80
N LYS A 346 -15.46 -6.41 -15.76
CA LYS A 346 -15.03 -6.89 -17.09
C LYS A 346 -13.82 -7.82 -16.98
N LEU A 347 -12.80 -7.45 -16.20
CA LEU A 347 -11.64 -8.30 -16.00
C LEU A 347 -12.01 -9.62 -15.32
N LYS A 348 -12.83 -9.57 -14.27
CA LYS A 348 -13.28 -10.75 -13.53
C LYS A 348 -14.06 -11.72 -14.41
N GLU A 349 -14.96 -11.22 -15.25
CA GLU A 349 -15.71 -12.01 -16.22
C GLU A 349 -14.77 -12.72 -17.21
N LEU A 350 -13.81 -12.00 -17.79
CA LEU A 350 -12.87 -12.57 -18.76
C LEU A 350 -11.95 -13.63 -18.13
N LEU A 351 -11.51 -13.39 -16.90
CA LEU A 351 -10.64 -14.30 -16.16
C LEU A 351 -11.38 -15.51 -15.57
N SER A 352 -12.72 -15.46 -15.47
CA SER A 352 -13.53 -16.60 -15.02
C SER A 352 -13.60 -17.74 -16.06
N LYS A 353 -13.26 -17.47 -17.32
CA LYS A 353 -13.21 -18.50 -18.38
C LYS A 353 -12.09 -19.49 -18.09
N PRO A 354 -12.38 -20.80 -18.04
CA PRO A 354 -11.39 -21.82 -17.74
C PRO A 354 -10.17 -21.75 -18.66
N THR A 355 -8.99 -21.95 -18.09
CA THR A 355 -7.72 -22.00 -18.83
C THR A 355 -6.75 -22.95 -18.11
N PRO A 356 -5.90 -23.70 -18.84
CA PRO A 356 -4.85 -24.50 -18.22
C PRO A 356 -3.61 -23.70 -17.85
N HIS A 357 -3.55 -22.40 -18.16
CA HIS A 357 -2.32 -21.61 -18.11
C HIS A 357 -2.10 -20.90 -16.77
N TRP A 358 -3.18 -20.55 -16.05
CA TRP A 358 -3.10 -19.87 -14.76
C TRP A 358 -4.32 -20.13 -13.88
N THR A 359 -4.13 -19.88 -12.60
CA THR A 359 -5.20 -19.76 -11.60
C THR A 359 -5.32 -18.29 -11.18
N VAL A 360 -6.53 -17.80 -11.01
CA VAL A 360 -6.81 -16.44 -10.54
C VAL A 360 -6.98 -16.47 -9.03
N PHE A 361 -6.20 -15.67 -8.31
CA PHE A 361 -6.46 -15.47 -6.87
C PHE A 361 -7.75 -14.70 -6.65
N PRO A 362 -8.48 -14.94 -5.55
CA PRO A 362 -9.67 -14.16 -5.21
C PRO A 362 -9.34 -12.67 -5.13
N PHE A 363 -10.11 -11.84 -5.82
CA PHE A 363 -10.01 -10.38 -5.77
C PHE A 363 -11.41 -9.76 -5.83
N ASN A 364 -11.64 -8.68 -5.07
CA ASN A 364 -12.94 -8.04 -4.90
C ASN A 364 -12.83 -6.52 -4.68
N ALA A 365 -11.59 -6.00 -4.71
CA ALA A 365 -11.30 -4.63 -4.30
C ALA A 365 -9.98 -4.10 -4.91
N GLY A 366 -9.64 -2.86 -4.62
CA GLY A 366 -8.34 -2.26 -4.92
C GLY A 366 -8.13 -1.94 -6.40
N CYS A 367 -6.90 -2.14 -6.87
CA CYS A 367 -6.45 -1.76 -8.20
C CYS A 367 -5.89 -2.92 -9.02
N PHE A 368 -5.80 -4.11 -8.43
CA PHE A 368 -5.03 -5.23 -8.96
C PHE A 368 -5.80 -6.53 -8.96
N CYS A 369 -5.38 -7.44 -9.84
CA CYS A 369 -5.59 -8.86 -9.64
C CYS A 369 -4.26 -9.61 -9.81
N LEU A 370 -4.17 -10.78 -9.21
CA LEU A 370 -3.00 -11.63 -9.22
C LEU A 370 -3.34 -12.98 -9.84
N LEU A 371 -2.47 -13.42 -10.74
CA LEU A 371 -2.55 -14.72 -11.40
C LEU A 371 -1.37 -15.57 -10.95
N GLU A 372 -1.61 -16.84 -10.65
CA GLU A 372 -0.58 -17.85 -10.49
C GLU A 372 -0.46 -18.63 -11.79
N LEU A 373 0.70 -18.59 -12.41
CA LEU A 373 0.97 -19.34 -13.64
C LEU A 373 1.08 -20.84 -13.37
N ARG A 374 0.69 -21.66 -14.34
CA ARG A 374 0.86 -23.11 -14.28
C ARG A 374 2.33 -23.48 -14.08
N GLU A 375 2.58 -24.64 -13.51
CA GLU A 375 3.92 -25.22 -13.41
C GLU A 375 4.56 -25.33 -14.80
N GLY A 376 5.84 -24.96 -14.88
CA GLY A 376 6.61 -24.92 -16.12
C GLY A 376 6.63 -23.57 -16.84
N LEU A 377 5.75 -22.61 -16.48
CA LEU A 377 5.83 -21.22 -16.97
C LEU A 377 6.58 -20.36 -15.96
N ASP A 378 7.58 -19.61 -16.42
CA ASP A 378 8.27 -18.58 -15.64
C ASP A 378 7.61 -17.21 -15.85
N ALA A 379 7.20 -16.57 -14.78
CA ALA A 379 6.44 -15.30 -14.85
C ALA A 379 7.24 -14.16 -15.49
N GLU A 380 8.57 -14.10 -15.28
CA GLU A 380 9.41 -13.10 -15.91
C GLU A 380 9.56 -13.36 -17.41
N ALA A 381 9.70 -14.63 -17.81
CA ALA A 381 9.75 -14.98 -19.21
C ALA A 381 8.43 -14.66 -19.94
N VAL A 382 7.28 -14.98 -19.33
CA VAL A 382 5.96 -14.63 -19.87
C VAL A 382 5.80 -13.10 -19.95
N ARG A 383 6.22 -12.35 -18.92
CA ARG A 383 6.18 -10.89 -18.94
C ARG A 383 7.02 -10.30 -20.06
N GLN A 384 8.22 -10.81 -20.31
CA GLN A 384 9.09 -10.35 -21.38
C GLN A 384 8.47 -10.65 -22.76
N ALA A 385 7.91 -11.84 -22.95
CA ALA A 385 7.23 -12.19 -24.20
C ALA A 385 5.99 -11.29 -24.44
N LEU A 386 5.21 -10.97 -23.41
CA LEU A 386 4.11 -10.01 -23.53
C LEU A 386 4.56 -8.64 -23.99
N ILE A 387 5.68 -8.12 -23.48
CA ILE A 387 6.23 -6.83 -23.92
C ILE A 387 6.68 -6.90 -25.39
N HIS A 388 7.43 -7.93 -25.77
CA HIS A 388 8.06 -8.01 -27.09
C HIS A 388 7.09 -8.41 -28.20
N ASP A 389 6.24 -9.41 -27.94
CA ASP A 389 5.38 -9.99 -28.97
C ASP A 389 4.02 -9.33 -29.08
N GLU A 390 3.48 -8.86 -27.94
CA GLU A 390 2.10 -8.37 -27.85
C GLU A 390 2.01 -6.86 -27.50
N SER A 391 3.12 -6.21 -27.17
CA SER A 391 3.16 -4.82 -26.67
C SER A 391 2.25 -4.62 -25.44
N VAL A 392 2.31 -5.57 -24.50
CA VAL A 392 1.54 -5.60 -23.25
C VAL A 392 2.46 -5.61 -22.05
N GLY A 393 2.28 -4.66 -21.14
CA GLY A 393 3.03 -4.52 -19.90
C GLY A 393 2.23 -5.03 -18.70
N VAL A 394 2.79 -5.99 -17.96
CA VAL A 394 2.29 -6.49 -16.67
C VAL A 394 3.46 -6.56 -15.69
N VAL A 395 3.21 -6.92 -14.43
CA VAL A 395 4.27 -7.09 -13.42
C VAL A 395 4.42 -8.56 -13.05
N SER A 396 5.65 -9.09 -13.11
CA SER A 396 5.99 -10.40 -12.54
C SER A 396 6.35 -10.25 -11.06
N GLN A 397 5.90 -11.19 -10.23
CA GLN A 397 6.31 -11.32 -8.83
C GLN A 397 6.87 -12.72 -8.60
N GLY A 398 8.17 -12.78 -8.29
CA GLY A 398 8.90 -14.05 -8.31
C GLY A 398 8.80 -14.72 -9.68
N SER A 399 8.92 -16.05 -9.69
CA SER A 399 8.84 -16.86 -10.92
C SER A 399 7.42 -17.34 -11.26
N ARG A 400 6.43 -17.13 -10.37
CA ARG A 400 5.13 -17.78 -10.48
C ARG A 400 3.96 -16.84 -10.72
N TYR A 401 4.06 -15.56 -10.34
CA TYR A 401 2.89 -14.68 -10.28
C TYR A 401 2.97 -13.55 -11.29
N LEU A 402 1.81 -13.23 -11.90
CA LEU A 402 1.61 -12.02 -12.68
C LEU A 402 0.55 -11.13 -12.03
N ARG A 403 0.89 -9.87 -11.79
CA ARG A 403 -0.03 -8.85 -11.30
C ARG A 403 -0.50 -7.96 -12.44
N LEU A 404 -1.81 -7.81 -12.55
CA LEU A 404 -2.49 -6.94 -13.52
C LEU A 404 -3.06 -5.73 -12.80
N ALA A 405 -2.64 -4.52 -13.19
CA ALA A 405 -3.18 -3.26 -12.67
C ALA A 405 -4.34 -2.80 -13.58
N PHE A 406 -5.56 -3.25 -13.31
CA PHE A 406 -6.72 -2.89 -14.13
C PHE A 406 -7.14 -1.43 -14.01
N CYS A 407 -6.74 -0.75 -12.94
CA CYS A 407 -7.05 0.66 -12.72
C CYS A 407 -6.38 1.60 -13.74
N SER A 408 -5.30 1.18 -14.39
CA SER A 408 -4.57 1.98 -15.39
C SER A 408 -5.04 1.76 -16.82
N LEU A 409 -6.01 0.88 -17.06
CA LEU A 409 -6.47 0.50 -18.39
C LEU A 409 -7.73 1.27 -18.81
N HIS A 410 -7.89 1.48 -20.12
CA HIS A 410 -9.19 1.74 -20.67
C HIS A 410 -10.02 0.45 -20.75
N ASP A 411 -11.33 0.55 -20.68
CA ASP A 411 -12.23 -0.62 -20.67
C ASP A 411 -12.04 -1.51 -21.91
N ASP A 412 -11.73 -0.90 -23.07
CA ASP A 412 -11.50 -1.64 -24.33
C ASP A 412 -10.16 -2.37 -24.36
N ALA A 413 -9.21 -2.04 -23.48
CA ALA A 413 -7.90 -2.69 -23.42
C ALA A 413 -7.89 -3.97 -22.55
N ILE A 414 -8.94 -4.21 -21.75
CA ILE A 414 -8.97 -5.32 -20.80
C ILE A 414 -9.08 -6.67 -21.52
N GLU A 415 -9.96 -6.78 -22.52
CA GLU A 415 -10.10 -8.02 -23.30
C GLU A 415 -8.83 -8.33 -24.12
N PRO A 416 -8.26 -7.38 -24.91
CA PRO A 416 -6.99 -7.57 -25.59
C PRO A 416 -5.83 -7.99 -24.65
N LEU A 417 -5.78 -7.45 -23.43
CA LEU A 417 -4.80 -7.86 -22.41
C LEU A 417 -4.93 -9.36 -22.08
N VAL A 418 -6.14 -9.83 -21.78
CA VAL A 418 -6.38 -11.24 -21.40
C VAL A 418 -6.12 -12.18 -22.59
N GLU A 419 -6.48 -11.78 -23.80
CA GLU A 419 -6.20 -12.55 -25.01
C GLU A 419 -4.69 -12.63 -25.31
N ALA A 420 -3.96 -11.54 -25.18
CA ALA A 420 -2.51 -11.51 -25.34
C ALA A 420 -1.84 -12.47 -24.34
N LEU A 421 -2.28 -12.44 -23.08
CA LEU A 421 -1.79 -13.33 -22.04
C LEU A 421 -2.04 -14.81 -22.42
N ARG A 422 -3.23 -15.17 -22.95
CA ARG A 422 -3.54 -16.53 -23.43
C ARG A 422 -2.57 -16.94 -24.54
N ARG A 423 -2.45 -16.11 -25.60
CA ARG A 423 -1.58 -16.40 -26.74
C ARG A 423 -0.11 -16.63 -26.35
N VAL A 424 0.40 -15.84 -25.43
CA VAL A 424 1.78 -15.99 -24.94
C VAL A 424 1.93 -17.28 -24.16
N CYS A 425 1.04 -17.56 -23.21
CA CYS A 425 1.12 -18.78 -22.40
C CYS A 425 0.88 -20.07 -23.21
N GLU A 426 0.13 -20.01 -24.32
CA GLU A 426 -0.08 -21.14 -25.23
C GLU A 426 1.19 -21.50 -26.04
N LYS A 427 2.03 -20.50 -26.35
CA LYS A 427 3.27 -20.69 -27.11
C LYS A 427 4.45 -21.17 -26.27
N MET A 428 4.37 -20.99 -24.95
CA MET A 428 5.43 -21.35 -24.00
C MET A 428 5.12 -22.66 -23.26
#